data_984712fc6c98fe4113598166994a841f
#
_entry.id   984712fc6c98fe4113598166994a841f
#
_cell.length_a   1.000
_cell.length_b   1.000
_cell.length_c   1.000
_cell.angle_alpha   90.00
_cell.angle_beta   90.00
_cell.angle_gamma   90.00
#
_symmetry.space_group_name_H-M   'P 1'
#
loop_
_entity.id
_entity.type
_entity.pdbx_description
1 polymer ?
#
loop_
_entity_poly.entity_id
_entity_poly.type
_entity_poly.pdbx_seq_one_letter_code
_entity_poly.pdbx_strand_id
1 'polypeptide(L)'
;MLDSTKLTNQENIHLTDEIAVVAPKATPLMTLLMGKGQYKQGSAKIHTWREKSLDFSDATVAEGVDAENFINSVRAELNNVMEIFLKATKVSGTAQATGKVGDLFAQEINDRLAEVKINIEKRLIKGVKDDASVSGIRKMGGLLSFVDAGNTFDSEGVKAITEKDIKGLARKLWDAGNENAEMYAVVSADVKEMIDELYKDNYNYSHKEDNFGIVVSSINTNYGTLNFIVDRYMDNDKVVAFDLNAVSVAFLRQPQFEALGKTGDNIKGQVVAEATLEVGSKKAVAQLNIKQA
;
A
#
# COMPACT_ATOMS: atom_id res chain seq x y z
N MET A 1 -4.54 23.80 36.17
CA MET A 1 -4.71 22.49 35.56
C MET A 1 -5.64 22.69 34.37
N LEU A 2 -5.16 22.53 33.13
CA LEU A 2 -6.00 22.54 31.93
C LEU A 2 -6.71 21.20 31.86
N ASP A 3 -8.02 21.23 31.99
CA ASP A 3 -8.89 20.06 31.95
C ASP A 3 -9.29 19.79 30.49
N SER A 4 -9.55 18.53 30.15
CA SER A 4 -9.95 18.08 28.80
C SER A 4 -11.15 18.82 28.21
N THR A 5 -11.97 19.46 29.05
CA THR A 5 -13.09 20.32 28.64
C THR A 5 -12.67 21.67 28.04
N LYS A 6 -11.39 22.04 28.14
CA LYS A 6 -10.83 23.30 27.60
C LYS A 6 -9.97 23.09 26.37
N LEU A 7 -9.88 21.84 25.89
CA LEU A 7 -9.25 21.53 24.61
C LEU A 7 -10.20 21.94 23.49
N THR A 8 -9.71 22.68 22.53
CA THR A 8 -10.48 23.03 21.33
C THR A 8 -10.69 21.77 20.49
N ASN A 9 -11.79 21.70 19.72
CA ASN A 9 -12.10 20.57 18.83
C ASN A 9 -10.97 20.20 17.86
N GLN A 10 -9.98 21.08 17.67
CA GLN A 10 -8.78 20.83 16.86
C GLN A 10 -7.79 19.85 17.50
N GLU A 11 -7.84 19.64 18.80
CA GLU A 11 -6.94 18.72 19.50
C GLU A 11 -7.45 17.27 19.52
N ASN A 12 -8.72 17.05 19.12
CA ASN A 12 -9.36 15.73 18.98
C ASN A 12 -9.67 15.35 17.51
N ILE A 13 -9.03 16.00 16.54
CA ILE A 13 -9.25 15.68 15.12
C ILE A 13 -8.80 14.25 14.85
N HIS A 14 -9.72 13.44 14.33
CA HIS A 14 -9.42 12.13 13.80
C HIS A 14 -8.50 12.30 12.58
N LEU A 15 -7.21 12.07 12.77
CA LEU A 15 -6.17 12.28 11.76
C LEU A 15 -6.37 11.44 10.50
N THR A 16 -7.25 10.44 10.53
CA THR A 16 -7.57 9.59 9.38
C THR A 16 -8.26 10.38 8.27
N ASP A 17 -9.21 11.28 8.62
CA ASP A 17 -9.92 12.11 7.63
C ASP A 17 -9.00 13.20 7.05
N GLU A 18 -8.13 13.75 7.88
CA GLU A 18 -7.11 14.71 7.45
C GLU A 18 -6.04 14.06 6.56
N ILE A 19 -5.78 12.77 6.77
CA ILE A 19 -4.88 11.98 5.93
C ILE A 19 -5.37 11.91 4.48
N ALA A 20 -6.63 11.69 4.23
CA ALA A 20 -7.16 11.63 2.87
C ALA A 20 -7.09 12.98 2.13
N VAL A 21 -7.14 14.10 2.85
CA VAL A 21 -7.30 15.44 2.28
C VAL A 21 -5.97 16.17 2.08
N VAL A 22 -5.00 16.05 3.01
CA VAL A 22 -3.81 16.94 3.07
C VAL A 22 -2.78 16.68 1.96
N ALA A 23 -2.61 15.46 1.47
CA ALA A 23 -1.65 15.20 0.39
C ALA A 23 -2.02 13.96 -0.44
N PRO A 24 -3.15 13.95 -1.16
CA PRO A 24 -3.61 12.76 -1.89
C PRO A 24 -2.63 12.32 -2.99
N LYS A 25 -1.86 13.26 -3.56
CA LYS A 25 -0.88 12.97 -4.61
C LYS A 25 0.50 12.52 -4.10
N ALA A 26 0.80 12.71 -2.82
CA ALA A 26 2.08 12.32 -2.23
C ALA A 26 2.12 10.86 -1.80
N THR A 27 0.95 10.24 -1.58
CA THR A 27 0.78 8.85 -1.13
C THR A 27 -0.34 8.17 -1.92
N PRO A 28 -0.15 7.93 -3.22
CA PRO A 28 -1.24 7.47 -4.09
C PRO A 28 -1.72 6.06 -3.75
N LEU A 29 -0.84 5.13 -3.38
CA LEU A 29 -1.23 3.76 -3.03
C LEU A 29 -2.04 3.72 -1.73
N MET A 30 -1.56 4.41 -0.68
CA MET A 30 -2.29 4.49 0.58
C MET A 30 -3.65 5.18 0.41
N THR A 31 -3.69 6.26 -0.36
CA THR A 31 -4.95 6.98 -0.65
C THR A 31 -5.93 6.11 -1.41
N LEU A 32 -5.46 5.32 -2.39
CA LEU A 32 -6.30 4.35 -3.09
C LEU A 32 -6.87 3.30 -2.12
N LEU A 33 -6.01 2.64 -1.33
CA LEU A 33 -6.45 1.60 -0.41
C LEU A 33 -7.46 2.13 0.61
N MET A 34 -7.20 3.31 1.19
CA MET A 34 -8.13 3.95 2.12
C MET A 34 -9.44 4.36 1.44
N GLY A 35 -9.36 4.97 0.25
CA GLY A 35 -10.51 5.41 -0.52
C GLY A 35 -11.42 4.29 -1.00
N LYS A 36 -10.86 3.12 -1.27
CA LYS A 36 -11.60 1.91 -1.65
C LYS A 36 -12.04 1.05 -0.46
N GLY A 37 -11.79 1.51 0.78
CA GLY A 37 -12.17 0.77 1.99
C GLY A 37 -11.30 -0.45 2.28
N GLN A 38 -10.13 -0.57 1.64
CA GLN A 38 -9.18 -1.66 1.83
C GLN A 38 -8.30 -1.40 3.06
N TYR A 39 -8.95 -1.27 4.23
CA TYR A 39 -8.27 -1.13 5.51
C TYR A 39 -8.91 -2.00 6.57
N LYS A 40 -8.11 -2.50 7.51
CA LYS A 40 -8.51 -3.41 8.58
C LYS A 40 -7.98 -2.94 9.94
N GLN A 41 -8.65 -3.36 11.00
CA GLN A 41 -8.14 -3.17 12.36
C GLN A 41 -7.23 -4.34 12.72
N GLY A 42 -5.98 -4.05 13.05
CA GLY A 42 -5.06 -5.02 13.63
C GLY A 42 -5.31 -5.22 15.13
N SER A 43 -5.01 -6.41 15.64
CA SER A 43 -5.18 -6.76 17.05
C SER A 43 -3.91 -7.22 17.75
N ALA A 44 -2.83 -7.47 17.02
CA ALA A 44 -1.59 -8.02 17.55
C ALA A 44 -0.35 -7.48 16.84
N LYS A 45 0.81 -7.64 17.48
CA LYS A 45 2.14 -7.28 16.93
C LYS A 45 2.44 -7.93 15.59
N ILE A 46 2.00 -9.17 15.41
CA ILE A 46 2.08 -9.93 14.16
C ILE A 46 0.66 -10.06 13.64
N HIS A 47 0.43 -9.52 12.46
CA HIS A 47 -0.84 -9.65 11.75
C HIS A 47 -0.79 -10.90 10.90
N THR A 48 -1.70 -11.85 11.13
CA THR A 48 -1.73 -13.14 10.46
C THR A 48 -3.05 -13.34 9.72
N TRP A 49 -2.98 -13.97 8.57
CA TRP A 49 -4.15 -14.37 7.77
C TRP A 49 -3.91 -15.73 7.13
N ARG A 50 -4.94 -16.30 6.54
CA ARG A 50 -4.86 -17.63 5.96
C ARG A 50 -5.20 -17.59 4.49
N GLU A 51 -4.33 -18.19 3.69
CA GLU A 51 -4.57 -18.52 2.30
C GLU A 51 -5.11 -19.96 2.22
N LYS A 52 -6.11 -20.17 1.36
CA LYS A 52 -6.71 -21.49 1.12
C LYS A 52 -6.56 -21.84 -0.35
N SER A 53 -5.99 -23.00 -0.65
CA SER A 53 -5.96 -23.56 -1.98
C SER A 53 -6.97 -24.70 -2.10
N LEU A 54 -7.66 -24.74 -3.25
CA LEU A 54 -8.56 -25.83 -3.62
C LEU A 54 -7.81 -26.80 -4.54
N ASP A 55 -8.25 -28.05 -4.54
CA ASP A 55 -7.81 -29.04 -5.51
C ASP A 55 -8.74 -28.99 -6.73
N PHE A 56 -8.15 -28.82 -7.90
CA PHE A 56 -8.84 -28.80 -9.20
C PHE A 56 -8.56 -30.05 -10.03
N SER A 57 -8.10 -31.14 -9.39
CA SER A 57 -7.93 -32.40 -10.07
C SER A 57 -9.26 -32.92 -10.62
N ASP A 58 -9.19 -33.77 -11.67
CA ASP A 58 -10.38 -34.35 -12.26
C ASP A 58 -11.17 -35.16 -11.24
N ALA A 59 -12.44 -34.86 -11.10
CA ALA A 59 -13.38 -35.46 -10.15
C ALA A 59 -14.30 -36.49 -10.83
N THR A 60 -14.02 -36.88 -12.09
CA THR A 60 -14.86 -37.83 -12.83
C THR A 60 -14.68 -39.25 -12.29
N VAL A 61 -15.77 -39.91 -11.94
CA VAL A 61 -15.80 -41.27 -11.44
C VAL A 61 -16.79 -42.12 -12.22
N ALA A 62 -16.59 -43.44 -12.21
CA ALA A 62 -17.57 -44.37 -12.81
C ALA A 62 -18.83 -44.48 -11.96
N GLU A 63 -19.95 -44.90 -12.59
CA GLU A 63 -21.21 -45.11 -11.90
C GLU A 63 -21.06 -46.24 -10.84
N GLY A 64 -21.54 -45.98 -9.62
CA GLY A 64 -21.56 -46.97 -8.54
C GLY A 64 -20.24 -47.10 -7.76
N VAL A 65 -19.29 -46.19 -7.94
CA VAL A 65 -18.03 -46.15 -7.18
C VAL A 65 -18.24 -45.50 -5.82
N ASP A 66 -17.78 -46.14 -4.76
CA ASP A 66 -17.70 -45.58 -3.42
C ASP A 66 -16.59 -44.51 -3.34
N ALA A 67 -16.77 -43.49 -2.49
CA ALA A 67 -15.74 -42.49 -2.25
C ALA A 67 -14.57 -43.08 -1.48
N GLU A 68 -13.43 -43.27 -2.14
CA GLU A 68 -12.19 -43.81 -1.54
C GLU A 68 -11.19 -42.70 -1.16
N ASN A 69 -11.20 -41.55 -1.88
CA ASN A 69 -10.25 -40.47 -1.67
C ASN A 69 -10.92 -39.27 -1.01
N PHE A 70 -10.50 -38.99 0.22
CA PHE A 70 -10.95 -37.81 0.97
C PHE A 70 -9.85 -36.74 0.96
N ILE A 71 -10.04 -35.69 0.17
CA ILE A 71 -9.07 -34.60 0.01
C ILE A 71 -9.55 -33.38 0.80
N ASN A 72 -8.67 -32.79 1.59
CA ASN A 72 -8.95 -31.58 2.33
C ASN A 72 -8.21 -30.39 1.68
N SER A 73 -8.85 -29.23 1.68
CA SER A 73 -8.21 -28.00 1.19
C SER A 73 -6.96 -27.65 2.03
N VAL A 74 -5.87 -27.32 1.35
CA VAL A 74 -4.63 -26.87 2.01
C VAL A 74 -4.81 -25.43 2.49
N ARG A 75 -4.39 -25.16 3.72
CA ARG A 75 -4.39 -23.82 4.31
C ARG A 75 -2.96 -23.44 4.65
N ALA A 76 -2.50 -22.34 4.09
CA ALA A 76 -1.21 -21.74 4.42
C ALA A 76 -1.45 -20.51 5.31
N GLU A 77 -0.59 -20.30 6.29
CA GLU A 77 -0.59 -19.10 7.13
C GLU A 77 0.39 -18.10 6.54
N LEU A 78 -0.10 -16.90 6.26
CA LEU A 78 0.70 -15.74 5.89
C LEU A 78 0.69 -14.75 7.04
N ASN A 79 1.76 -14.02 7.22
CA ASN A 79 1.85 -13.01 8.26
C ASN A 79 2.76 -11.85 7.89
N ASN A 80 2.49 -10.72 8.52
CA ASN A 80 3.32 -9.53 8.44
C ASN A 80 3.44 -8.88 9.83
N VAL A 81 4.42 -8.02 10.01
CA VAL A 81 4.73 -7.41 11.30
C VAL A 81 4.21 -5.98 11.32
N MET A 82 3.55 -5.57 12.43
CA MET A 82 3.16 -4.18 12.64
C MET A 82 4.39 -3.32 12.85
N GLU A 83 4.63 -2.36 11.96
CA GLU A 83 5.73 -1.39 12.05
C GLU A 83 5.25 -0.13 12.77
N ILE A 84 6.09 0.42 13.64
CA ILE A 84 5.81 1.65 14.37
C ILE A 84 6.42 2.81 13.60
N PHE A 85 5.59 3.78 13.27
CA PHE A 85 5.99 5.05 12.67
C PHE A 85 5.84 6.15 13.70
N LEU A 86 6.92 6.88 13.96
CA LEU A 86 6.92 7.96 14.94
C LEU A 86 7.71 9.15 14.39
N LYS A 87 7.08 10.32 14.47
CA LYS A 87 7.72 11.62 14.23
C LYS A 87 7.35 12.58 15.34
N ALA A 88 8.34 13.22 15.92
CA ALA A 88 8.13 14.17 17.02
C ALA A 88 8.51 15.58 16.59
N THR A 89 7.85 16.57 17.20
CA THR A 89 8.17 17.99 17.03
C THR A 89 8.28 18.69 18.38
N LYS A 90 9.05 19.77 18.40
CA LYS A 90 9.26 20.62 19.57
C LYS A 90 9.40 22.06 19.12
N VAL A 91 8.56 22.94 19.65
CA VAL A 91 8.59 24.39 19.38
C VAL A 91 8.88 25.13 20.68
N SER A 92 9.80 26.10 20.65
CA SER A 92 10.07 26.94 21.81
C SER A 92 8.95 27.95 22.03
N GLY A 93 8.72 28.35 23.31
CA GLY A 93 7.73 29.36 23.65
C GLY A 93 7.98 30.70 22.94
N THR A 94 9.26 31.10 22.80
CA THR A 94 9.63 32.32 22.07
C THR A 94 9.27 32.23 20.58
N ALA A 95 9.56 31.09 19.92
CA ALA A 95 9.22 30.90 18.51
C ALA A 95 7.70 30.94 18.30
N GLN A 96 6.94 30.30 19.19
CA GLN A 96 5.48 30.33 19.14
C GLN A 96 4.91 31.74 19.35
N ALA A 97 5.50 32.55 20.25
CA ALA A 97 5.06 33.90 20.54
C ALA A 97 5.47 34.92 19.46
N THR A 98 6.60 34.72 18.78
CA THR A 98 7.11 35.62 17.72
C THR A 98 6.62 35.24 16.34
N GLY A 99 6.02 34.06 16.16
CA GLY A 99 5.47 33.58 14.89
C GLY A 99 4.37 34.50 14.37
N LYS A 100 4.65 35.19 13.25
CA LYS A 100 3.70 36.11 12.61
C LYS A 100 2.69 35.38 11.69
N VAL A 101 2.88 34.09 11.43
CA VAL A 101 2.15 33.31 10.43
C VAL A 101 1.43 32.14 11.12
N GLY A 102 0.45 32.46 11.97
CA GLY A 102 -0.40 31.44 12.59
C GLY A 102 0.27 30.62 13.68
N ASP A 103 -0.32 29.47 14.02
CA ASP A 103 0.19 28.55 15.04
C ASP A 103 1.30 27.68 14.45
N LEU A 104 2.56 27.98 14.80
CA LEU A 104 3.73 27.23 14.34
C LEU A 104 3.68 25.76 14.79
N PHE A 105 3.16 25.49 15.99
CA PHE A 105 3.07 24.13 16.48
C PHE A 105 2.07 23.30 15.68
N ALA A 106 0.92 23.87 15.29
CA ALA A 106 -0.05 23.19 14.44
C ALA A 106 0.51 22.91 13.03
N GLN A 107 1.29 23.84 12.46
CA GLN A 107 1.97 23.61 11.18
C GLN A 107 2.98 22.47 11.27
N GLU A 108 3.79 22.44 12.33
CA GLU A 108 4.75 21.35 12.56
C GLU A 108 4.07 19.98 12.75
N ILE A 109 2.90 19.94 13.38
CA ILE A 109 2.12 18.69 13.50
C ILE A 109 1.69 18.19 12.12
N ASN A 110 1.18 19.07 11.26
CA ASN A 110 0.78 18.72 9.90
C ASN A 110 1.96 18.22 9.06
N ASP A 111 3.13 18.84 9.21
CA ASP A 111 4.35 18.39 8.54
C ASP A 111 4.78 16.99 9.03
N ARG A 112 4.77 16.74 10.35
CA ARG A 112 5.06 15.40 10.90
C ARG A 112 4.06 14.35 10.44
N LEU A 113 2.79 14.74 10.32
CA LEU A 113 1.76 13.86 9.80
C LEU A 113 2.02 13.48 8.33
N ALA A 114 2.35 14.45 7.49
CA ALA A 114 2.71 14.20 6.10
C ALA A 114 3.96 13.28 5.98
N GLU A 115 4.97 13.50 6.83
CA GLU A 115 6.17 12.65 6.85
C GLU A 115 5.86 11.20 7.27
N VAL A 116 4.98 10.99 8.26
CA VAL A 116 4.54 9.65 8.68
C VAL A 116 3.84 8.93 7.54
N LYS A 117 2.95 9.61 6.82
CA LYS A 117 2.27 9.06 5.64
C LYS A 117 3.23 8.62 4.55
N ILE A 118 4.17 9.50 4.19
CA ILE A 118 5.19 9.21 3.20
C ILE A 118 6.02 7.99 3.60
N ASN A 119 6.35 7.86 4.89
CA ASN A 119 7.08 6.70 5.38
C ASN A 119 6.25 5.41 5.28
N ILE A 120 4.95 5.47 5.60
CA ILE A 120 4.05 4.33 5.42
C ILE A 120 3.99 3.94 3.93
N GLU A 121 3.80 4.90 3.02
CA GLU A 121 3.77 4.65 1.56
C GLU A 121 5.02 3.92 1.07
N LYS A 122 6.20 4.43 1.44
CA LYS A 122 7.48 3.78 1.10
C LYS A 122 7.55 2.34 1.58
N ARG A 123 7.02 2.07 2.78
CA ARG A 123 7.00 0.72 3.35
C ARG A 123 5.98 -0.17 2.70
N LEU A 124 4.80 0.35 2.34
CA LEU A 124 3.78 -0.40 1.60
C LEU A 124 4.31 -0.93 0.27
N ILE A 125 5.19 -0.19 -0.40
CA ILE A 125 5.76 -0.60 -1.69
C ILE A 125 7.00 -1.48 -1.49
N LYS A 126 8.03 -0.99 -0.79
CA LYS A 126 9.39 -1.56 -0.72
C LYS A 126 9.76 -2.15 0.62
N GLY A 127 8.85 -2.26 1.56
CA GLY A 127 9.14 -2.80 2.87
C GLY A 127 9.77 -4.20 2.78
N VAL A 128 10.80 -4.45 3.59
CA VAL A 128 11.38 -5.77 3.80
C VAL A 128 11.06 -6.16 5.23
N LYS A 129 10.39 -7.31 5.38
CA LYS A 129 9.95 -7.80 6.68
C LYS A 129 11.11 -8.07 7.62
N ASP A 130 11.03 -7.53 8.83
CA ASP A 130 11.96 -7.77 9.94
C ASP A 130 11.15 -7.88 11.24
N ASP A 131 11.25 -8.99 11.93
CA ASP A 131 10.52 -9.27 13.17
C ASP A 131 11.16 -8.66 14.41
N ALA A 132 12.25 -7.92 14.25
CA ALA A 132 13.07 -7.32 15.30
C ALA A 132 13.92 -8.31 16.12
N SER A 133 14.03 -9.56 15.69
CA SER A 133 14.83 -10.57 16.42
C SER A 133 16.32 -10.22 16.48
N VAL A 134 16.84 -9.54 15.46
CA VAL A 134 18.23 -9.12 15.35
C VAL A 134 18.38 -7.60 15.46
N SER A 135 17.56 -6.85 14.73
CA SER A 135 17.69 -5.37 14.64
C SER A 135 17.06 -4.63 15.82
N GLY A 136 16.21 -5.28 16.60
CA GLY A 136 15.41 -4.64 17.64
C GLY A 136 14.29 -3.73 17.10
N ILE A 137 14.23 -3.51 15.78
CA ILE A 137 13.27 -2.64 15.10
C ILE A 137 12.39 -3.48 14.16
N ARG A 138 11.09 -3.45 14.43
CA ARG A 138 10.10 -4.12 13.57
C ARG A 138 9.94 -3.36 12.25
N LYS A 139 9.93 -4.10 11.14
CA LYS A 139 9.67 -3.56 9.80
C LYS A 139 8.66 -4.43 9.07
N MET A 140 7.67 -3.82 8.46
CA MET A 140 6.69 -4.55 7.65
C MET A 140 7.24 -4.91 6.29
N GLY A 141 6.75 -6.04 5.73
CA GLY A 141 6.92 -6.36 4.32
C GLY A 141 5.97 -5.53 3.46
N GLY A 142 6.46 -5.00 2.34
CA GLY A 142 5.67 -4.28 1.34
C GLY A 142 5.25 -5.17 0.17
N LEU A 143 4.57 -4.59 -0.82
CA LEU A 143 4.07 -5.31 -2.00
C LEU A 143 5.15 -6.14 -2.68
N LEU A 144 6.35 -5.58 -2.90
CA LEU A 144 7.46 -6.28 -3.55
C LEU A 144 7.94 -7.52 -2.78
N SER A 145 7.74 -7.58 -1.46
CA SER A 145 8.15 -8.73 -0.64
C SER A 145 7.11 -9.87 -0.62
N PHE A 146 5.89 -9.62 -1.09
CA PHE A 146 4.80 -10.59 -1.15
C PHE A 146 4.59 -11.18 -2.55
N VAL A 147 5.41 -10.82 -3.53
CA VAL A 147 5.31 -11.38 -4.88
C VAL A 147 5.74 -12.84 -4.88
N ASP A 148 4.93 -13.71 -5.47
CA ASP A 148 5.32 -15.10 -5.71
C ASP A 148 6.40 -15.18 -6.80
N ALA A 149 7.36 -16.09 -6.64
CA ALA A 149 8.43 -16.28 -7.63
C ALA A 149 7.88 -16.62 -9.03
N GLY A 150 6.76 -17.36 -9.11
CA GLY A 150 6.08 -17.69 -10.35
C GLY A 150 5.38 -16.49 -11.02
N ASN A 151 5.12 -15.44 -10.26
CA ASN A 151 4.49 -14.21 -10.74
C ASN A 151 5.50 -13.08 -11.02
N THR A 152 6.79 -13.38 -10.93
CA THR A 152 7.87 -12.45 -11.30
C THR A 152 8.38 -12.82 -12.68
N PHE A 153 8.57 -11.84 -13.57
CA PHE A 153 9.15 -12.03 -14.89
C PHE A 153 9.90 -10.77 -15.35
N ASP A 154 10.77 -10.95 -16.35
CA ASP A 154 11.57 -9.87 -16.90
C ASP A 154 10.97 -9.35 -18.18
N SER A 155 11.16 -8.05 -18.48
CA SER A 155 10.73 -7.42 -19.72
C SER A 155 11.39 -8.09 -20.95
N GLU A 156 10.69 -8.09 -22.09
CA GLU A 156 11.27 -8.54 -23.35
C GLU A 156 12.36 -7.59 -23.83
N GLY A 157 12.12 -6.28 -23.72
CA GLY A 157 13.08 -5.23 -24.09
C GLY A 157 14.10 -4.93 -23.00
N VAL A 158 15.28 -4.44 -23.42
CA VAL A 158 16.28 -3.86 -22.53
C VAL A 158 15.95 -2.38 -22.36
N LYS A 159 15.80 -1.92 -21.11
CA LYS A 159 15.38 -0.55 -20.76
C LYS A 159 14.09 -0.10 -21.46
N ALA A 160 13.22 -1.05 -21.80
CA ALA A 160 11.98 -0.81 -22.50
C ALA A 160 10.89 -1.77 -22.02
N ILE A 161 9.65 -1.31 -22.10
CA ILE A 161 8.46 -2.12 -21.83
C ILE A 161 7.73 -2.34 -23.16
N THR A 162 7.21 -3.53 -23.35
CA THR A 162 6.41 -3.89 -24.52
C THR A 162 4.93 -4.08 -24.12
N GLU A 163 4.04 -4.02 -25.10
CA GLU A 163 2.62 -4.33 -24.89
C GLU A 163 2.43 -5.75 -24.32
N LYS A 164 3.28 -6.68 -24.70
CA LYS A 164 3.28 -8.06 -24.20
C LYS A 164 3.63 -8.14 -22.72
N ASP A 165 4.56 -7.30 -22.25
CA ASP A 165 4.93 -7.22 -20.84
C ASP A 165 3.74 -6.75 -19.99
N ILE A 166 3.02 -5.73 -20.46
CA ILE A 166 1.83 -5.20 -19.78
C ILE A 166 0.70 -6.24 -19.75
N LYS A 167 0.42 -6.87 -20.89
CA LYS A 167 -0.53 -7.99 -20.95
C LYS A 167 -0.09 -9.16 -20.07
N GLY A 168 1.22 -9.39 -19.96
CA GLY A 168 1.84 -10.41 -19.12
C GLY A 168 1.53 -10.20 -17.64
N LEU A 169 1.55 -8.96 -17.14
CA LEU A 169 1.16 -8.63 -15.77
C LEU A 169 -0.30 -9.02 -15.49
N ALA A 170 -1.22 -8.59 -16.34
CA ALA A 170 -2.64 -8.91 -16.21
C ALA A 170 -2.89 -10.43 -16.32
N ARG A 171 -2.18 -11.10 -17.25
CA ARG A 171 -2.27 -12.54 -17.43
C ARG A 171 -1.80 -13.31 -16.19
N LYS A 172 -0.68 -12.90 -15.56
CA LYS A 172 -0.17 -13.54 -14.34
C LYS A 172 -1.18 -13.48 -13.21
N LEU A 173 -1.87 -12.35 -13.04
CA LEU A 173 -2.93 -12.20 -12.04
C LEU A 173 -4.14 -13.09 -12.38
N TRP A 174 -4.53 -13.17 -13.65
CA TRP A 174 -5.63 -14.02 -14.10
C TRP A 174 -5.31 -15.51 -13.97
N ASP A 175 -4.12 -15.97 -14.39
CA ASP A 175 -3.65 -17.36 -14.27
C ASP A 175 -3.59 -17.80 -12.78
N ALA A 176 -3.44 -16.85 -11.87
CA ALA A 176 -3.44 -17.09 -10.43
C ALA A 176 -4.86 -17.25 -9.83
N GLY A 177 -5.90 -17.16 -10.64
CA GLY A 177 -7.30 -17.35 -10.23
C GLY A 177 -7.99 -16.07 -9.77
N ASN A 178 -7.44 -14.91 -10.05
CA ASN A 178 -8.06 -13.62 -9.74
C ASN A 178 -8.98 -13.19 -10.88
N GLU A 179 -10.07 -13.93 -11.08
CA GLU A 179 -11.13 -13.59 -12.06
C GLU A 179 -11.89 -12.36 -11.57
N ASN A 180 -12.20 -11.42 -12.48
CA ASN A 180 -12.84 -10.14 -12.19
C ASN A 180 -12.08 -9.26 -11.20
N ALA A 181 -10.76 -9.39 -11.13
CA ALA A 181 -9.92 -8.55 -10.31
C ALA A 181 -9.98 -7.08 -10.76
N GLU A 182 -10.11 -6.17 -9.81
CA GLU A 182 -9.85 -4.76 -10.03
C GLU A 182 -8.33 -4.54 -9.95
N MET A 183 -7.66 -4.66 -11.10
CA MET A 183 -6.20 -4.69 -11.16
C MET A 183 -5.61 -3.29 -11.15
N TYR A 184 -4.63 -3.10 -10.29
CA TYR A 184 -3.82 -1.87 -10.23
C TYR A 184 -2.34 -2.20 -10.39
N ALA A 185 -1.61 -1.34 -11.10
CA ALA A 185 -0.16 -1.42 -11.25
C ALA A 185 0.48 -0.14 -10.70
N VAL A 186 1.40 -0.29 -9.76
CA VAL A 186 2.24 0.80 -9.25
C VAL A 186 3.47 0.90 -10.12
N VAL A 187 3.70 2.09 -10.66
CA VAL A 187 4.79 2.41 -11.58
C VAL A 187 5.51 3.68 -11.15
N SER A 188 6.78 3.81 -11.53
CA SER A 188 7.50 5.08 -11.42
C SER A 188 7.07 6.04 -12.55
N ALA A 189 7.47 7.31 -12.45
CA ALA A 189 7.22 8.29 -13.50
C ALA A 189 7.85 7.89 -14.84
N ASP A 190 9.12 7.46 -14.82
CA ASP A 190 9.85 7.06 -16.02
C ASP A 190 9.19 5.87 -16.73
N VAL A 191 8.76 4.89 -15.92
CA VAL A 191 8.04 3.71 -16.45
C VAL A 191 6.68 4.12 -17.04
N LYS A 192 5.99 5.07 -16.41
CA LYS A 192 4.71 5.57 -16.91
C LYS A 192 4.87 6.30 -18.25
N GLU A 193 5.95 7.08 -18.40
CA GLU A 193 6.27 7.75 -19.66
C GLU A 193 6.53 6.72 -20.78
N MET A 194 7.27 5.63 -20.49
CA MET A 194 7.47 4.54 -21.44
C MET A 194 6.16 3.88 -21.86
N ILE A 195 5.22 3.69 -20.91
CA ILE A 195 3.90 3.13 -21.19
C ILE A 195 3.08 4.09 -22.06
N ASP A 196 3.10 5.39 -21.73
CA ASP A 196 2.37 6.40 -22.48
C ASP A 196 2.89 6.53 -23.91
N GLU A 197 4.20 6.45 -24.12
CA GLU A 197 4.81 6.46 -25.45
C GLU A 197 4.42 5.23 -26.28
N LEU A 198 4.38 4.03 -25.63
CA LEU A 198 3.99 2.78 -26.29
C LEU A 198 2.55 2.83 -26.82
N TYR A 199 1.64 3.50 -26.11
CA TYR A 199 0.23 3.58 -26.48
C TYR A 199 -0.19 4.89 -27.15
N LYS A 200 0.77 5.77 -27.49
CA LYS A 200 0.53 7.08 -28.06
C LYS A 200 -0.31 7.03 -29.36
N ASP A 201 -0.12 5.99 -30.16
CA ASP A 201 -0.81 5.81 -31.43
C ASP A 201 -2.09 4.96 -31.33
N ASN A 202 -2.33 4.34 -30.16
CA ASN A 202 -3.50 3.51 -29.92
C ASN A 202 -4.48 4.22 -28.97
N TYR A 203 -5.61 4.67 -29.50
CA TYR A 203 -6.66 5.41 -28.76
C TYR A 203 -7.40 4.60 -27.67
N ASN A 204 -6.84 3.53 -27.14
CA ASN A 204 -7.45 2.70 -26.11
C ASN A 204 -7.19 3.21 -24.68
N TYR A 205 -6.83 4.48 -24.53
CA TYR A 205 -6.72 5.13 -23.24
C TYR A 205 -8.09 5.51 -22.70
N SER A 206 -8.49 4.91 -21.59
CA SER A 206 -9.54 5.48 -20.77
C SER A 206 -8.91 6.19 -19.56
N HIS A 207 -9.13 7.49 -19.47
CA HIS A 207 -8.83 8.24 -18.25
C HIS A 207 -10.02 8.07 -17.30
N LYS A 208 -9.73 7.55 -16.13
CA LYS A 208 -10.71 7.48 -15.05
C LYS A 208 -10.29 8.47 -13.97
N GLU A 209 -11.08 9.52 -13.79
CA GLU A 209 -10.92 10.40 -12.64
C GLU A 209 -11.51 9.69 -11.42
N ASP A 210 -10.70 9.51 -10.41
CA ASP A 210 -11.16 9.02 -9.11
C ASP A 210 -11.75 10.19 -8.30
N ASN A 211 -12.68 9.90 -7.41
CA ASN A 211 -13.32 10.87 -6.52
C ASN A 211 -12.33 11.65 -5.63
N PHE A 212 -11.09 11.19 -5.56
CA PHE A 212 -9.99 11.81 -4.79
C PHE A 212 -9.04 12.67 -5.65
N GLY A 213 -9.37 12.92 -6.90
CA GLY A 213 -8.53 13.72 -7.80
C GLY A 213 -7.25 13.02 -8.27
N ILE A 214 -7.16 11.70 -8.11
CA ILE A 214 -6.08 10.89 -8.68
C ILE A 214 -6.48 10.52 -10.09
N VAL A 215 -5.66 10.93 -11.06
CA VAL A 215 -5.83 10.51 -12.46
C VAL A 215 -5.22 9.12 -12.59
N VAL A 216 -6.06 8.12 -12.80
CA VAL A 216 -5.63 6.75 -13.05
C VAL A 216 -5.81 6.47 -14.54
N SER A 217 -4.71 6.25 -15.27
CA SER A 217 -4.77 5.75 -16.64
C SER A 217 -5.00 4.25 -16.62
N SER A 218 -5.91 3.75 -17.43
CA SER A 218 -6.22 2.34 -17.50
C SER A 218 -6.03 1.77 -18.90
N ILE A 219 -5.63 0.51 -18.98
CA ILE A 219 -5.51 -0.26 -20.22
C ILE A 219 -6.42 -1.47 -20.12
N ASN A 220 -7.31 -1.60 -21.09
CA ASN A 220 -8.17 -2.78 -21.19
C ASN A 220 -7.39 -3.93 -21.85
N THR A 221 -7.29 -5.03 -21.14
CA THR A 221 -6.68 -6.27 -21.61
C THR A 221 -7.73 -7.36 -21.76
N ASN A 222 -7.40 -8.49 -22.38
CA ASN A 222 -8.29 -9.65 -22.44
C ASN A 222 -8.58 -10.27 -21.06
N TYR A 223 -7.77 -9.93 -20.05
CA TYR A 223 -7.82 -10.47 -18.70
C TYR A 223 -8.48 -9.50 -17.70
N GLY A 224 -8.87 -8.32 -18.15
CA GLY A 224 -9.46 -7.26 -17.33
C GLY A 224 -8.81 -5.90 -17.55
N THR A 225 -9.24 -4.92 -16.78
CA THR A 225 -8.73 -3.55 -16.84
C THR A 225 -7.59 -3.38 -15.85
N LEU A 226 -6.41 -3.01 -16.34
CA LEU A 226 -5.25 -2.67 -15.53
C LEU A 226 -5.16 -1.15 -15.37
N ASN A 227 -5.28 -0.67 -14.14
CA ASN A 227 -5.21 0.74 -13.78
C ASN A 227 -3.79 1.08 -13.30
N PHE A 228 -3.21 2.20 -13.77
CA PHE A 228 -1.86 2.61 -13.39
C PHE A 228 -1.87 3.69 -12.33
N ILE A 229 -1.04 3.51 -11.32
CA ILE A 229 -0.79 4.46 -10.25
C ILE A 229 0.67 4.89 -10.34
N VAL A 230 0.91 6.18 -10.55
CA VAL A 230 2.26 6.72 -10.54
C VAL A 230 2.68 7.01 -9.12
N ASP A 231 3.72 6.33 -8.66
CA ASP A 231 4.32 6.56 -7.34
C ASP A 231 5.81 6.87 -7.45
N ARG A 232 6.23 7.97 -6.82
CA ARG A 232 7.63 8.42 -6.82
C ARG A 232 8.57 7.51 -6.04
N TYR A 233 8.03 6.64 -5.20
CA TYR A 233 8.81 5.72 -4.37
C TYR A 233 8.99 4.35 -5.02
N MET A 234 8.34 4.11 -6.17
CA MET A 234 8.57 2.91 -6.95
C MET A 234 9.92 2.97 -7.66
N ASP A 235 10.57 1.81 -7.83
CA ASP A 235 11.83 1.71 -8.58
C ASP A 235 11.59 1.88 -10.07
N ASN A 236 12.54 2.51 -10.78
CA ASN A 236 12.44 2.76 -12.23
C ASN A 236 12.64 1.48 -13.07
N ASP A 237 13.06 0.40 -12.45
CA ASP A 237 13.30 -0.90 -13.08
C ASP A 237 12.23 -1.94 -12.76
N LYS A 238 11.14 -1.57 -12.06
CA LYS A 238 10.11 -2.50 -11.63
C LYS A 238 8.71 -1.94 -11.83
N VAL A 239 7.79 -2.85 -12.10
CA VAL A 239 6.34 -2.61 -12.06
C VAL A 239 5.73 -3.68 -11.17
N VAL A 240 4.88 -3.30 -10.24
CA VAL A 240 4.13 -4.24 -9.42
C VAL A 240 2.64 -4.08 -9.67
N ALA A 241 2.00 -5.14 -10.13
CA ALA A 241 0.55 -5.18 -10.32
C ALA A 241 -0.09 -6.05 -9.23
N PHE A 242 -1.28 -5.69 -8.79
CA PHE A 242 -2.00 -6.41 -7.74
C PHE A 242 -3.52 -6.34 -7.94
N ASP A 243 -4.21 -7.31 -7.36
CA ASP A 243 -5.67 -7.26 -7.21
C ASP A 243 -6.01 -6.43 -5.96
N LEU A 244 -6.78 -5.37 -6.16
CA LEU A 244 -7.20 -4.47 -5.08
C LEU A 244 -7.94 -5.22 -3.96
N ASN A 245 -8.75 -6.22 -4.30
CA ASN A 245 -9.54 -6.97 -3.32
C ASN A 245 -8.69 -7.84 -2.40
N ALA A 246 -7.47 -8.16 -2.83
CA ALA A 246 -6.54 -8.99 -2.07
C ALA A 246 -5.55 -8.19 -1.22
N VAL A 247 -5.50 -6.86 -1.39
CA VAL A 247 -4.53 -5.99 -0.71
C VAL A 247 -5.23 -5.04 0.23
N SER A 248 -4.80 -4.99 1.49
CA SER A 248 -5.34 -4.07 2.50
C SER A 248 -4.27 -3.58 3.45
N VAL A 249 -4.49 -2.42 4.06
CA VAL A 249 -3.65 -1.88 5.13
C VAL A 249 -4.30 -2.21 6.47
N ALA A 250 -3.56 -2.83 7.38
CA ALA A 250 -4.03 -3.06 8.74
C ALA A 250 -3.38 -2.07 9.72
N PHE A 251 -4.19 -1.39 10.52
CA PHE A 251 -3.75 -0.47 11.55
C PHE A 251 -3.95 -1.08 12.92
N LEU A 252 -2.90 -1.17 13.74
CA LEU A 252 -3.01 -1.46 15.16
C LEU A 252 -3.32 -0.16 15.92
N ARG A 253 -2.60 0.92 15.58
CA ARG A 253 -2.88 2.29 15.99
C ARG A 253 -2.97 3.16 14.74
N GLN A 254 -4.11 3.79 14.55
CA GLN A 254 -4.25 4.78 13.48
C GLN A 254 -3.31 5.97 13.75
N PRO A 255 -2.85 6.67 12.71
CA PRO A 255 -2.05 7.87 12.89
C PRO A 255 -2.76 8.86 13.82
N GLN A 256 -2.14 9.16 14.93
CA GLN A 256 -2.69 10.07 15.93
C GLN A 256 -1.61 10.98 16.49
N PHE A 257 -2.01 12.20 16.84
CA PHE A 257 -1.17 13.13 17.55
C PHE A 257 -1.25 12.88 19.06
N GLU A 258 -0.10 12.91 19.71
CA GLU A 258 0.02 12.80 21.17
C GLU A 258 0.83 14.00 21.70
N ALA A 259 0.23 14.78 22.61
CA ALA A 259 0.93 15.86 23.27
C ALA A 259 1.89 15.29 24.33
N LEU A 260 3.11 15.79 24.34
CA LEU A 260 4.14 15.39 25.31
C LEU A 260 4.26 16.43 26.44
N GLY A 261 4.61 15.98 27.65
CA GLY A 261 4.81 16.83 28.81
C GLY A 261 5.91 17.89 28.59
N LYS A 262 5.66 19.12 29.07
CA LYS A 262 6.66 20.19 29.07
C LYS A 262 7.85 19.86 29.93
N THR A 263 9.07 20.11 29.40
CA THR A 263 10.35 20.01 30.14
C THR A 263 11.15 21.30 30.03
N GLY A 264 10.50 22.46 30.14
CA GLY A 264 11.07 23.78 29.96
C GLY A 264 10.12 24.67 29.16
N ASP A 265 10.61 25.78 28.64
CA ASP A 265 9.83 26.72 27.80
C ASP A 265 9.71 26.20 26.38
N ASN A 266 8.91 25.14 26.20
CA ASN A 266 8.64 24.54 24.88
C ASN A 266 7.31 23.76 24.90
N ILE A 267 6.72 23.61 23.71
CA ILE A 267 5.60 22.72 23.45
C ILE A 267 6.14 21.54 22.64
N LYS A 268 5.78 20.33 23.03
CA LYS A 268 6.22 19.08 22.38
C LYS A 268 5.03 18.21 22.02
N GLY A 269 5.18 17.51 20.93
CA GLY A 269 4.21 16.51 20.51
C GLY A 269 4.83 15.50 19.56
N GLN A 270 4.13 14.40 19.36
CA GLN A 270 4.52 13.35 18.43
C GLN A 270 3.33 12.86 17.65
N VAL A 271 3.56 12.43 16.42
CA VAL A 271 2.61 11.68 15.61
C VAL A 271 3.06 10.23 15.60
N VAL A 272 2.18 9.33 16.01
CA VAL A 272 2.45 7.90 16.09
C VAL A 272 1.42 7.13 15.26
N ALA A 273 1.89 6.13 14.52
CA ALA A 273 1.05 5.16 13.83
C ALA A 273 1.65 3.76 13.96
N GLU A 274 0.83 2.73 13.97
CA GLU A 274 1.27 1.35 13.78
C GLU A 274 0.45 0.73 12.66
N ALA A 275 1.14 0.35 11.60
CA ALA A 275 0.51 -0.18 10.39
C ALA A 275 1.28 -1.37 9.84
N THR A 276 0.59 -2.16 9.02
CA THR A 276 1.18 -3.22 8.20
C THR A 276 0.38 -3.42 6.93
N LEU A 277 1.01 -4.06 5.94
CA LEU A 277 0.36 -4.50 4.72
C LEU A 277 -0.14 -5.94 4.89
N GLU A 278 -1.37 -6.20 4.48
CA GLU A 278 -1.92 -7.53 4.28
C GLU A 278 -2.09 -7.79 2.79
N VAL A 279 -1.56 -8.91 2.32
CA VAL A 279 -1.75 -9.43 0.96
C VAL A 279 -2.39 -10.80 1.08
N GLY A 280 -3.67 -10.92 0.75
CA GLY A 280 -4.49 -12.11 0.97
C GLY A 280 -3.89 -13.38 0.36
N SER A 281 -3.25 -13.25 -0.82
CA SER A 281 -2.48 -14.31 -1.46
C SER A 281 -1.26 -13.72 -2.16
N LYS A 282 -0.11 -14.39 -2.07
CA LYS A 282 1.08 -14.03 -2.84
C LYS A 282 0.84 -14.08 -4.36
N LYS A 283 -0.12 -14.88 -4.77
CA LYS A 283 -0.53 -15.01 -6.17
C LYS A 283 -1.37 -13.84 -6.68
N ALA A 284 -1.88 -13.00 -5.78
CA ALA A 284 -2.63 -11.79 -6.14
C ALA A 284 -1.72 -10.59 -6.45
N VAL A 285 -0.41 -10.78 -6.48
CA VAL A 285 0.58 -9.76 -6.83
C VAL A 285 1.50 -10.31 -7.91
N ALA A 286 1.78 -9.50 -8.92
CA ALA A 286 2.70 -9.83 -10.03
C ALA A 286 3.74 -8.72 -10.19
N GLN A 287 4.97 -9.09 -10.55
CA GLN A 287 6.07 -8.16 -10.72
C GLN A 287 6.72 -8.33 -12.10
N LEU A 288 6.90 -7.21 -12.77
CA LEU A 288 7.73 -7.10 -13.96
C LEU A 288 9.04 -6.41 -13.58
N ASN A 289 10.16 -7.01 -13.92
CA ASN A 289 11.47 -6.37 -13.85
C ASN A 289 11.85 -5.87 -15.25
N ILE A 290 12.24 -4.62 -15.35
CA ILE A 290 12.76 -4.06 -16.60
C ILE A 290 14.24 -4.37 -16.66
N LYS A 291 14.63 -5.17 -17.66
CA LYS A 291 16.05 -5.52 -17.87
C LYS A 291 16.90 -4.26 -18.01
N GLN A 292 17.92 -4.17 -17.19
CA GLN A 292 19.01 -3.21 -17.34
C GLN A 292 20.08 -3.83 -18.24
N ALA A 293 20.84 -3.06 -18.98
CA ALA A 293 21.82 -3.58 -19.94
C ALA A 293 22.82 -4.55 -19.31
#